data_712b5060a15b2ca9f511cf83c59e3da5
#
_entry.id   712b5060a15b2ca9f511cf83c59e3da5
#
_cell.length_a   1.000
_cell.length_b   1.000
_cell.length_c   1.000
_cell.angle_alpha   90.00
_cell.angle_beta   90.00
_cell.angle_gamma   90.00
#
_symmetry.space_group_name_H-M   'P 1'
#
loop_
_entity.id
_entity.type
_entity.pdbx_description
1 polymer ?
#
loop_
_entity_poly.entity_id
_entity_poly.type
_entity_poly.pdbx_seq_one_letter_code
_entity_poly.pdbx_strand_id
1 'polypeptide(L)'
;MSSNPQITIALDAMGGDNGIKPNVKGAVIAAKSHPVRILLVGDKQELSKSLKGESYPDGSIEIIHASHTIEMDESPREAIEEKPDASILVAMQLVQEGKADSLVSAGSTGTIILAAAKYLTRILGVRRTAIATVYPTMNEFRKNDHLALVLDVGANVQCGAEELVQFAIMGAAYVSNIR
;
A
#
# COMPACT_ATOMS: atom_id res chain seq x y z
N MET A 1 30.68 -5.39 6.07
CA MET A 1 29.34 -5.27 6.67
C MET A 1 28.37 -5.23 5.51
N SER A 2 27.61 -6.30 5.30
CA SER A 2 26.59 -6.35 4.27
C SER A 2 25.46 -5.43 4.71
N SER A 3 25.34 -4.24 4.11
CA SER A 3 24.18 -3.40 4.30
C SER A 3 22.98 -4.12 3.71
N ASN A 4 22.05 -4.57 4.55
CA ASN A 4 20.73 -4.94 4.05
C ASN A 4 20.24 -3.79 3.18
N PRO A 5 19.73 -4.06 1.96
CA PRO A 5 19.17 -2.99 1.13
C PRO A 5 18.08 -2.28 1.93
N GLN A 6 18.13 -0.96 1.96
CA GLN A 6 17.13 -0.14 2.65
C GLN A 6 15.80 -0.29 1.91
N ILE A 7 14.76 -0.75 2.61
CA ILE A 7 13.41 -0.87 2.05
C ILE A 7 12.86 0.52 1.70
N THR A 8 12.38 0.69 0.49
CA THR A 8 11.77 1.93 0.00
C THR A 8 10.26 1.78 -0.13
N ILE A 9 9.51 2.67 0.51
CA ILE A 9 8.05 2.65 0.54
C ILE A 9 7.52 3.87 -0.19
N ALA A 10 6.67 3.68 -1.20
CA ALA A 10 5.87 4.75 -1.79
C ALA A 10 4.63 4.97 -0.91
N LEU A 11 4.50 6.16 -0.31
CA LEU A 11 3.35 6.54 0.50
C LEU A 11 2.49 7.53 -0.27
N ASP A 12 1.26 7.12 -0.61
CA ASP A 12 0.22 8.03 -1.07
C ASP A 12 -0.17 8.98 0.06
N ALA A 13 0.36 10.19 0.01
CA ALA A 13 0.21 11.16 1.09
C ALA A 13 -1.10 11.95 1.02
N MET A 14 -1.82 11.88 -0.09
CA MET A 14 -3.06 12.62 -0.32
C MET A 14 -4.31 11.80 -0.01
N GLY A 15 -4.21 10.46 -0.03
CA GLY A 15 -5.33 9.56 0.18
C GLY A 15 -5.87 9.53 1.62
N GLY A 16 -7.16 9.23 1.74
CA GLY A 16 -7.87 9.06 3.01
C GLY A 16 -8.63 10.29 3.48
N ASP A 17 -9.61 10.06 4.37
CA ASP A 17 -10.59 11.06 4.83
C ASP A 17 -9.98 12.23 5.60
N ASN A 18 -8.79 12.08 6.17
CA ASN A 18 -8.16 13.07 7.03
C ASN A 18 -7.05 13.87 6.35
N GLY A 19 -6.86 13.68 5.04
CA GLY A 19 -5.92 14.42 4.20
C GLY A 19 -4.45 14.20 4.56
N ILE A 20 -3.61 15.17 4.20
CA ILE A 20 -2.14 15.06 4.20
C ILE A 20 -1.52 14.91 5.59
N LYS A 21 -2.04 15.63 6.59
CA LYS A 21 -1.38 15.74 7.90
C LYS A 21 -1.11 14.42 8.61
N PRO A 22 -2.09 13.49 8.76
CA PRO A 22 -1.83 12.20 9.39
C PRO A 22 -0.86 11.34 8.59
N ASN A 23 -0.91 11.38 7.26
CA ASN A 23 -0.02 10.63 6.39
C ASN A 23 1.45 11.11 6.54
N VAL A 24 1.68 12.42 6.53
CA VAL A 24 3.01 13.01 6.77
C VAL A 24 3.52 12.68 8.17
N LYS A 25 2.66 12.79 9.20
CA LYS A 25 3.04 12.44 10.57
C LYS A 25 3.40 10.95 10.69
N GLY A 26 2.64 10.07 10.05
CA GLY A 26 2.93 8.64 9.97
C GLY A 26 4.28 8.36 9.30
N ALA A 27 4.56 9.02 8.18
CA ALA A 27 5.85 8.93 7.49
C ALA A 27 7.02 9.33 8.39
N VAL A 28 6.91 10.45 9.08
CA VAL A 28 7.96 10.93 10.01
C VAL A 28 8.18 9.95 11.15
N ILE A 29 7.13 9.40 11.74
CA ILE A 29 7.23 8.40 12.81
C ILE A 29 7.91 7.13 12.29
N ALA A 30 7.50 6.64 11.12
CA ALA A 30 8.08 5.43 10.52
C ALA A 30 9.58 5.62 10.21
N ALA A 31 9.96 6.76 9.61
CA ALA A 31 11.34 7.07 9.29
C ALA A 31 12.24 7.20 10.54
N LYS A 32 11.69 7.63 11.68
CA LYS A 32 12.41 7.67 12.96
C LYS A 32 12.59 6.30 13.60
N SER A 33 11.59 5.44 13.42
CA SER A 33 11.51 4.16 14.14
C SER A 33 12.12 2.99 13.39
N HIS A 34 12.25 3.11 12.07
CA HIS A 34 12.68 2.03 11.19
C HIS A 34 13.67 2.51 10.13
N PRO A 35 14.63 1.68 9.68
CA PRO A 35 15.57 2.01 8.61
C PRO A 35 14.91 1.90 7.23
N VAL A 36 13.88 2.72 6.98
CA VAL A 36 13.14 2.76 5.72
C VAL A 36 13.35 4.09 5.00
N ARG A 37 13.26 4.07 3.67
CA ARG A 37 13.15 5.25 2.83
C ARG A 37 11.71 5.41 2.40
N ILE A 38 11.16 6.62 2.49
CA ILE A 38 9.76 6.90 2.15
C ILE A 38 9.74 7.89 0.99
N LEU A 39 9.15 7.48 -0.13
CA LEU A 39 8.79 8.36 -1.22
C LEU A 39 7.37 8.88 -0.94
N LEU A 40 7.31 10.12 -0.45
CA LEU A 40 6.07 10.77 -0.04
C LEU A 40 5.42 11.40 -1.26
N VAL A 41 4.35 10.79 -1.78
CA VAL A 41 3.73 11.14 -3.06
C VAL A 41 2.54 12.06 -2.86
N GLY A 42 2.54 13.22 -3.52
CA GLY A 42 1.44 14.20 -3.46
C GLY A 42 1.85 15.59 -3.89
N ASP A 43 1.00 16.60 -3.60
CA ASP A 43 1.31 17.98 -3.93
C ASP A 43 2.59 18.45 -3.21
N LYS A 44 3.60 18.79 -4.01
CA LYS A 44 4.93 19.15 -3.48
C LYS A 44 4.91 20.33 -2.52
N GLN A 45 4.04 21.32 -2.76
CA GLN A 45 4.00 22.53 -1.94
C GLN A 45 3.34 22.23 -0.59
N GLU A 46 2.24 21.50 -0.61
CA GLU A 46 1.51 21.11 0.60
C GLU A 46 2.33 20.14 1.46
N LEU A 47 2.99 19.16 0.84
CA LEU A 47 3.86 18.22 1.54
C LEU A 47 5.08 18.93 2.16
N SER A 48 5.73 19.83 1.41
CA SER A 48 6.85 20.61 1.95
C SER A 48 6.43 21.49 3.13
N LYS A 49 5.21 22.08 3.07
CA LYS A 49 4.64 22.86 4.16
C LYS A 49 4.34 21.98 5.39
N SER A 50 3.82 20.77 5.17
CA SER A 50 3.49 19.84 6.24
C SER A 50 4.71 19.22 6.92
N LEU A 51 5.82 19.06 6.18
CA LEU A 51 7.11 18.60 6.73
C LEU A 51 7.90 19.69 7.44
N LYS A 52 7.52 20.96 7.26
CA LYS A 52 8.24 22.09 7.87
C LYS A 52 8.20 22.01 9.39
N GLY A 53 9.38 21.94 9.99
CA GLY A 53 9.55 21.82 11.44
C GLY A 53 9.55 20.38 11.98
N GLU A 54 9.30 19.41 11.12
CA GLU A 54 9.48 18.00 11.48
C GLU A 54 10.97 17.62 11.45
N SER A 55 11.37 16.74 12.35
CA SER A 55 12.72 16.18 12.41
C SER A 55 12.66 14.72 12.01
N TYR A 56 13.49 14.28 11.09
CA TYR A 56 13.64 12.87 10.65
C TYR A 56 15.06 12.66 10.09
N PRO A 57 15.55 11.41 9.97
CA PRO A 57 16.88 11.14 9.45
C PRO A 57 17.05 11.67 8.01
N ASP A 58 18.23 12.26 7.73
CA ASP A 58 18.52 12.79 6.41
C ASP A 58 18.37 11.71 5.32
N GLY A 59 17.71 12.06 4.22
CA GLY A 59 17.51 11.17 3.09
C GLY A 59 16.45 10.08 3.30
N SER A 60 15.81 9.99 4.48
CA SER A 60 14.78 8.98 4.75
C SER A 60 13.41 9.33 4.18
N ILE A 61 13.13 10.59 3.86
CA ILE A 61 11.89 11.05 3.23
C ILE A 61 12.25 11.88 2.00
N GLU A 62 11.65 11.52 0.86
CA GLU A 62 11.75 12.24 -0.40
C GLU A 62 10.35 12.55 -0.91
N ILE A 63 10.11 13.78 -1.38
CA ILE A 63 8.82 14.17 -1.95
C ILE A 63 8.82 13.89 -3.45
N ILE A 64 7.83 13.11 -3.88
CA ILE A 64 7.50 12.88 -5.29
C ILE A 64 6.23 13.64 -5.61
N HIS A 65 6.29 14.54 -6.60
CA HIS A 65 5.13 15.36 -6.95
C HIS A 65 4.04 14.53 -7.65
N ALA A 66 2.80 14.77 -7.25
CA ALA A 66 1.58 14.33 -7.91
C ALA A 66 0.57 15.48 -7.86
N SER A 67 -0.10 15.75 -8.99
CA SER A 67 -0.93 16.95 -9.14
C SER A 67 -2.37 16.76 -8.68
N HIS A 68 -2.82 15.49 -8.61
CA HIS A 68 -4.22 15.16 -8.31
C HIS A 68 -4.35 14.15 -7.17
N THR A 69 -5.54 14.16 -6.57
CA THR A 69 -6.01 13.15 -5.60
C THR A 69 -7.26 12.48 -6.16
N ILE A 70 -7.44 11.21 -5.88
CA ILE A 70 -8.70 10.49 -6.08
C ILE A 70 -9.43 10.48 -4.75
N GLU A 71 -10.59 11.11 -4.69
CA GLU A 71 -11.39 11.20 -3.48
C GLU A 71 -12.08 9.86 -3.16
N MET A 72 -12.54 9.70 -1.92
CA MET A 72 -13.12 8.44 -1.45
C MET A 72 -14.48 8.12 -2.09
N ASP A 73 -15.20 9.12 -2.56
CA ASP A 73 -16.52 9.03 -3.19
C ASP A 73 -16.48 9.01 -4.72
N GLU A 74 -15.31 9.18 -5.32
CA GLU A 74 -15.16 9.11 -6.78
C GLU A 74 -15.26 7.66 -7.30
N SER A 75 -15.81 7.51 -8.51
CA SER A 75 -15.78 6.26 -9.24
C SER A 75 -14.33 5.84 -9.52
N PRO A 76 -13.82 4.74 -8.94
CA PRO A 76 -12.41 4.38 -9.12
C PRO A 76 -12.01 4.18 -10.59
N ARG A 77 -12.93 3.67 -11.41
CA ARG A 77 -12.68 3.39 -12.83
C ARG A 77 -12.50 4.68 -13.63
N GLU A 78 -13.39 5.64 -13.43
CA GLU A 78 -13.36 6.93 -14.12
C GLU A 78 -12.17 7.76 -13.64
N ALA A 79 -11.96 7.83 -12.34
CA ALA A 79 -10.88 8.60 -11.74
C ALA A 79 -9.47 8.15 -12.19
N ILE A 80 -9.25 6.84 -12.38
CA ILE A 80 -7.97 6.29 -12.89
C ILE A 80 -7.72 6.69 -14.35
N GLU A 81 -8.76 6.91 -15.13
CA GLU A 81 -8.64 7.34 -16.53
C GLU A 81 -8.47 8.86 -16.64
N GLU A 82 -9.20 9.61 -15.82
CA GLU A 82 -9.22 11.08 -15.86
C GLU A 82 -8.05 11.74 -15.13
N LYS A 83 -7.50 11.07 -14.08
CA LYS A 83 -6.43 11.60 -13.23
C LYS A 83 -5.19 10.70 -13.22
N PRO A 84 -4.50 10.50 -14.36
CA PRO A 84 -3.37 9.56 -14.46
C PRO A 84 -2.18 9.95 -13.59
N ASP A 85 -2.09 11.18 -13.13
CA ASP A 85 -1.10 11.75 -12.22
C ASP A 85 -1.59 11.91 -10.78
N ALA A 86 -2.66 11.20 -10.40
CA ALA A 86 -3.10 11.14 -9.02
C ALA A 86 -2.05 10.46 -8.13
N SER A 87 -1.93 10.90 -6.88
CA SER A 87 -0.90 10.46 -5.93
C SER A 87 -0.83 8.95 -5.77
N ILE A 88 -1.97 8.27 -5.67
CA ILE A 88 -2.05 6.80 -5.58
C ILE A 88 -1.53 6.10 -6.86
N LEU A 89 -1.78 6.68 -8.04
CA LEU A 89 -1.32 6.10 -9.31
C LEU A 89 0.17 6.33 -9.52
N VAL A 90 0.67 7.51 -9.20
CA VAL A 90 2.10 7.81 -9.19
C VAL A 90 2.84 6.90 -8.22
N ALA A 91 2.32 6.70 -7.01
CA ALA A 91 2.89 5.78 -6.03
C ALA A 91 2.91 4.33 -6.54
N MET A 92 1.86 3.88 -7.25
CA MET A 92 1.81 2.55 -7.86
C MET A 92 2.83 2.38 -8.99
N GLN A 93 3.03 3.42 -9.80
CA GLN A 93 4.05 3.44 -10.86
C GLN A 93 5.46 3.32 -10.30
N LEU A 94 5.76 3.97 -9.17
CA LEU A 94 7.06 3.84 -8.50
C LEU A 94 7.34 2.38 -8.09
N VAL A 95 6.32 1.64 -7.66
CA VAL A 95 6.46 0.20 -7.38
C VAL A 95 6.66 -0.59 -8.67
N GLN A 96 5.87 -0.32 -9.71
CA GLN A 96 6.02 -0.97 -11.02
C GLN A 96 7.42 -0.79 -11.61
N GLU A 97 8.00 0.40 -11.45
CA GLU A 97 9.33 0.75 -11.96
C GLU A 97 10.48 0.23 -11.07
N GLY A 98 10.18 -0.43 -9.95
CA GLY A 98 11.18 -0.91 -9.00
C GLY A 98 11.88 0.22 -8.22
N LYS A 99 11.32 1.42 -8.20
CA LYS A 99 11.80 2.56 -7.41
C LYS A 99 11.33 2.50 -5.96
N ALA A 100 10.27 1.76 -5.70
CA ALA A 100 9.76 1.44 -4.38
C ALA A 100 9.47 -0.06 -4.28
N ASP A 101 9.68 -0.64 -3.10
CA ASP A 101 9.43 -2.05 -2.80
C ASP A 101 7.96 -2.30 -2.44
N SER A 102 7.26 -1.28 -1.99
CA SER A 102 5.87 -1.36 -1.54
C SER A 102 5.14 -0.04 -1.67
N LEU A 103 3.80 -0.10 -1.75
CA LEU A 103 2.89 1.03 -1.67
C LEU A 103 2.11 0.98 -0.36
N VAL A 104 1.96 2.14 0.27
CA VAL A 104 1.03 2.37 1.39
C VAL A 104 0.07 3.50 1.01
N SER A 105 -1.23 3.28 1.19
CA SER A 105 -2.26 4.30 0.95
C SER A 105 -3.41 4.12 1.95
N ALA A 106 -3.98 5.24 2.39
CA ALA A 106 -5.24 5.29 3.13
C ALA A 106 -6.43 5.65 2.23
N GLY A 107 -6.23 5.69 0.91
CA GLY A 107 -7.24 6.02 -0.08
C GLY A 107 -8.22 4.89 -0.38
N SER A 108 -9.04 5.07 -1.40
CA SER A 108 -10.08 4.14 -1.80
C SER A 108 -9.53 2.75 -2.14
N THR A 109 -10.02 1.73 -1.44
CA THR A 109 -9.65 0.33 -1.68
C THR A 109 -9.95 -0.09 -3.12
N GLY A 110 -11.06 0.36 -3.70
CA GLY A 110 -11.41 0.09 -5.10
C GLY A 110 -10.37 0.66 -6.06
N THR A 111 -9.89 1.87 -5.81
CA THR A 111 -8.84 2.51 -6.59
C THR A 111 -7.52 1.75 -6.49
N ILE A 112 -7.12 1.31 -5.28
CA ILE A 112 -5.91 0.51 -5.07
C ILE A 112 -5.96 -0.80 -5.89
N ILE A 113 -7.08 -1.51 -5.84
CA ILE A 113 -7.26 -2.79 -6.56
C ILE A 113 -7.16 -2.57 -8.07
N LEU A 114 -7.86 -1.58 -8.61
CA LEU A 114 -7.85 -1.29 -10.04
C LEU A 114 -6.49 -0.76 -10.51
N ALA A 115 -5.84 0.10 -9.72
CA ALA A 115 -4.49 0.56 -9.99
C ALA A 115 -3.48 -0.59 -10.00
N ALA A 116 -3.54 -1.48 -9.00
CA ALA A 116 -2.70 -2.67 -8.96
C ALA A 116 -2.93 -3.58 -10.18
N ALA A 117 -4.19 -3.79 -10.59
CA ALA A 117 -4.51 -4.57 -11.78
C ALA A 117 -4.01 -3.93 -13.08
N LYS A 118 -3.93 -2.61 -13.14
CA LYS A 118 -3.45 -1.85 -14.31
C LYS A 118 -1.93 -1.81 -14.41
N TYR A 119 -1.24 -1.60 -13.28
CA TYR A 119 0.20 -1.31 -13.26
C TYR A 119 1.07 -2.49 -12.85
N LEU A 120 0.58 -3.40 -12.00
CA LEU A 120 1.38 -4.52 -11.52
C LEU A 120 1.15 -5.79 -12.32
N THR A 121 2.24 -6.51 -12.61
CA THR A 121 2.16 -7.80 -13.24
C THR A 121 1.74 -8.87 -12.23
N ARG A 122 0.72 -9.63 -12.55
CA ARG A 122 0.31 -10.78 -11.73
C ARG A 122 1.37 -11.87 -11.71
N ILE A 123 1.51 -12.53 -10.58
CA ILE A 123 2.35 -13.72 -10.47
C ILE A 123 1.85 -14.78 -11.45
N LEU A 124 2.78 -15.43 -12.16
CA LEU A 124 2.46 -16.46 -13.13
C LEU A 124 1.61 -17.57 -12.47
N GLY A 125 0.50 -17.91 -13.12
CA GLY A 125 -0.45 -18.92 -12.61
C GLY A 125 -1.52 -18.37 -11.68
N VAL A 126 -1.41 -17.14 -11.18
CA VAL A 126 -2.46 -16.49 -10.37
C VAL A 126 -3.51 -15.87 -11.30
N ARG A 127 -4.74 -16.37 -11.23
CA ARG A 127 -5.86 -15.89 -12.06
C ARG A 127 -6.45 -14.58 -11.54
N ARG A 128 -6.60 -14.47 -10.21
CA ARG A 128 -7.18 -13.29 -9.55
C ARG A 128 -6.36 -12.89 -8.33
N THR A 129 -6.29 -11.59 -8.10
CA THR A 129 -5.76 -11.04 -6.85
C THR A 129 -6.82 -11.12 -5.76
N ALA A 130 -6.38 -11.20 -4.50
CA ALA A 130 -7.25 -11.19 -3.33
C ALA A 130 -6.77 -10.12 -2.35
N ILE A 131 -7.69 -9.48 -1.65
CA ILE A 131 -7.36 -8.65 -0.50
C ILE A 131 -7.12 -9.57 0.69
N ALA A 132 -5.97 -9.43 1.33
CA ALA A 132 -5.64 -10.13 2.56
C ALA A 132 -5.86 -9.20 3.76
N THR A 133 -6.47 -9.71 4.80
CA THR A 133 -6.57 -9.03 6.09
C THR A 133 -6.25 -9.99 7.23
N VAL A 134 -5.85 -9.41 8.35
CA VAL A 134 -5.52 -10.17 9.55
C VAL A 134 -6.60 -9.95 10.59
N TYR A 135 -7.19 -11.04 11.09
CA TYR A 135 -8.27 -11.03 12.07
C TYR A 135 -7.83 -11.59 13.41
N PRO A 136 -8.12 -10.92 14.52
CA PRO A 136 -7.88 -11.48 15.85
C PRO A 136 -8.78 -12.71 16.09
N THR A 137 -8.22 -13.74 16.67
CA THR A 137 -8.93 -14.99 17.01
C THR A 137 -8.76 -15.32 18.50
N MET A 138 -9.72 -16.04 19.04
CA MET A 138 -9.64 -16.63 20.39
C MET A 138 -9.00 -18.02 20.33
N ASN A 139 -7.88 -18.16 19.64
CA ASN A 139 -7.22 -19.46 19.46
C ASN A 139 -6.45 -19.85 20.72
N GLU A 140 -7.02 -20.74 21.52
CA GLU A 140 -6.41 -21.27 22.75
C GLU A 140 -5.27 -22.28 22.46
N PHE A 141 -5.20 -22.83 21.24
CA PHE A 141 -4.20 -23.84 20.87
C PHE A 141 -2.84 -23.25 20.47
N ARG A 142 -2.78 -21.96 20.14
CA ARG A 142 -1.54 -21.24 19.77
C ARG A 142 -1.30 -20.09 20.75
N LYS A 143 -0.53 -20.35 21.79
CA LYS A 143 -0.29 -19.39 22.91
C LYS A 143 0.27 -18.02 22.49
N ASN A 144 0.86 -17.89 21.29
CA ASN A 144 1.50 -16.65 20.84
C ASN A 144 0.98 -16.14 19.48
N ASP A 145 -0.04 -16.77 18.91
CA ASP A 145 -0.56 -16.43 17.59
C ASP A 145 -2.09 -16.42 17.61
N HIS A 146 -2.61 -15.24 17.91
CA HIS A 146 -4.04 -14.97 17.97
C HIS A 146 -4.60 -14.34 16.68
N LEU A 147 -3.88 -14.49 15.56
CA LEU A 147 -4.26 -13.87 14.32
C LEU A 147 -4.61 -14.93 13.26
N ALA A 148 -5.70 -14.74 12.54
CA ALA A 148 -6.05 -15.50 11.34
C ALA A 148 -5.89 -14.62 10.11
N LEU A 149 -5.34 -15.17 9.04
CA LEU A 149 -5.34 -14.54 7.74
C LEU A 149 -6.65 -14.87 7.02
N VAL A 150 -7.36 -13.84 6.57
CA VAL A 150 -8.56 -13.97 5.73
C VAL A 150 -8.22 -13.38 4.36
N LEU A 151 -8.44 -14.15 3.30
CA LEU A 151 -8.23 -13.71 1.92
C LEU A 151 -9.56 -13.44 1.25
N ASP A 152 -9.52 -12.45 0.36
CA ASP A 152 -10.63 -11.99 -0.47
C ASP A 152 -11.79 -11.41 0.33
N VAL A 153 -11.48 -10.41 1.12
CA VAL A 153 -12.46 -9.64 1.90
C VAL A 153 -13.16 -8.57 1.05
N GLY A 154 -13.51 -8.87 -0.20
CA GLY A 154 -14.33 -8.02 -1.06
C GLY A 154 -13.69 -7.54 -2.36
N ALA A 155 -12.52 -8.06 -2.77
CA ALA A 155 -11.94 -7.75 -4.08
C ALA A 155 -12.70 -8.43 -5.23
N ASN A 156 -13.28 -9.61 -4.98
CA ASN A 156 -14.00 -10.37 -5.97
C ASN A 156 -15.44 -10.63 -5.49
N VAL A 157 -16.41 -10.33 -6.35
CA VAL A 157 -17.83 -10.52 -6.03
C VAL A 157 -18.23 -12.00 -6.09
N GLN A 158 -17.61 -12.77 -6.99
CA GLN A 158 -17.84 -14.20 -7.16
C GLN A 158 -16.54 -14.92 -7.46
N CYS A 159 -16.33 -16.06 -6.80
CA CYS A 159 -15.16 -16.91 -6.97
C CYS A 159 -15.61 -18.36 -7.26
N GLY A 160 -15.00 -19.00 -8.24
CA GLY A 160 -15.14 -20.41 -8.50
C GLY A 160 -14.23 -21.26 -7.61
N ALA A 161 -14.37 -22.57 -7.69
CA ALA A 161 -13.59 -23.51 -6.88
C ALA A 161 -12.06 -23.36 -7.10
N GLU A 162 -11.65 -23.13 -8.36
CA GLU A 162 -10.23 -22.98 -8.70
C GLU A 162 -9.62 -21.71 -8.09
N GLU A 163 -10.36 -20.59 -8.07
CA GLU A 163 -9.89 -19.36 -7.42
C GLU A 163 -9.78 -19.56 -5.91
N LEU A 164 -10.72 -20.24 -5.27
CA LEU A 164 -10.65 -20.52 -3.84
C LEU A 164 -9.43 -21.39 -3.48
N VAL A 165 -9.08 -22.39 -4.31
CA VAL A 165 -7.86 -23.16 -4.14
C VAL A 165 -6.63 -22.28 -4.28
N GLN A 166 -6.58 -21.38 -5.27
CA GLN A 166 -5.47 -20.45 -5.42
C GLN A 166 -5.33 -19.53 -4.20
N PHE A 167 -6.43 -18.99 -3.69
CA PHE A 167 -6.39 -18.15 -2.47
C PHE A 167 -5.89 -18.94 -1.26
N ALA A 168 -6.27 -20.21 -1.11
CA ALA A 168 -5.75 -21.06 -0.05
C ALA A 168 -4.21 -21.23 -0.15
N ILE A 169 -3.69 -21.48 -1.36
CA ILE A 169 -2.24 -21.59 -1.61
C ILE A 169 -1.53 -20.26 -1.33
N MET A 170 -2.08 -19.14 -1.82
CA MET A 170 -1.53 -17.81 -1.57
C MET A 170 -1.49 -17.47 -0.08
N GLY A 171 -2.58 -17.79 0.64
CA GLY A 171 -2.67 -17.58 2.08
C GLY A 171 -1.67 -18.43 2.85
N ALA A 172 -1.51 -19.70 2.49
CA ALA A 172 -0.53 -20.58 3.11
C ALA A 172 0.90 -20.08 2.89
N ALA A 173 1.25 -19.68 1.66
CA ALA A 173 2.56 -19.12 1.33
C ALA A 173 2.83 -17.82 2.10
N TYR A 174 1.85 -16.92 2.19
CA TYR A 174 1.96 -15.66 2.94
C TYR A 174 2.24 -15.91 4.42
N VAL A 175 1.43 -16.75 5.06
CA VAL A 175 1.59 -17.08 6.49
C VAL A 175 2.93 -17.75 6.77
N SER A 176 3.39 -18.65 5.90
CA SER A 176 4.69 -19.34 6.08
C SER A 176 5.90 -18.41 5.97
N ASN A 177 5.78 -17.25 5.30
CA ASN A 177 6.87 -16.29 5.16
C ASN A 177 6.87 -15.20 6.24
N ILE A 178 5.75 -15.00 6.94
CA ILE A 178 5.60 -13.94 7.94
C ILE A 178 5.67 -14.49 9.36
N ARG A 179 5.39 -15.76 9.54
CA ARG A 179 5.38 -16.51 10.80
C ARG A 179 6.39 -17.65 10.73
#